data_8f133b7bc4385ccb496407f4c7cc6476
#
_entry.id   8f133b7bc4385ccb496407f4c7cc6476
#
_cell.length_a   1.000
_cell.length_b   1.000
_cell.length_c   1.000
_cell.angle_alpha   90.00
_cell.angle_beta   90.00
_cell.angle_gamma   90.00
#
_symmetry.space_group_name_H-M   'P 1'
#
loop_
_entity.id
_entity.type
_entity.pdbx_description
1 polymer ?
#
loop_
_entity_poly.entity_id
_entity_poly.type
_entity_poly.pdbx_seq_one_letter_code
_entity_poly.pdbx_strand_id
1 'polypeptide(L)'
;MAKSRSVGTKLKVAASTGSTKVEVGGLKSISGIDASADEVEVTDMGNTDGYREYLPGFKDGGEVSVSGFMDGEDSGQSRMYDLMESGDVVDCEIVFPTKIGKSWTFKAGVTKFTTSADVDDAITFEATLKVSGKPTLADTVAG
;
A
#
# COMPACT_ATOMS: atom_id res chain seq x y z
N MET A 1 -1.83 23.91 -8.84
CA MET A 1 -1.62 22.55 -9.34
C MET A 1 -0.99 21.69 -8.27
N ALA A 2 -1.61 20.57 -7.95
CA ALA A 2 -1.26 19.78 -6.78
C ALA A 2 -0.25 18.68 -7.08
N LYS A 3 0.95 19.07 -7.46
CA LYS A 3 2.07 18.15 -7.65
C LYS A 3 3.08 18.37 -6.54
N SER A 4 3.69 17.29 -6.08
CA SER A 4 4.63 17.36 -4.97
C SER A 4 5.72 16.31 -5.10
N ARG A 5 6.83 16.56 -4.41
CA ARG A 5 7.85 15.54 -4.22
C ARG A 5 7.31 14.48 -3.24
N SER A 6 7.92 13.32 -3.26
CA SER A 6 7.53 12.23 -2.35
C SER A 6 7.99 12.47 -0.90
N VAL A 7 8.83 13.45 -0.66
CA VAL A 7 9.28 13.80 0.70
C VAL A 7 8.05 14.17 1.55
N GLY A 8 7.92 13.52 2.70
CA GLY A 8 6.77 13.71 3.57
C GLY A 8 5.67 12.66 3.40
N THR A 9 5.80 11.76 2.43
CA THR A 9 4.89 10.61 2.31
C THR A 9 5.12 9.66 3.47
N LYS A 10 4.03 9.20 4.08
CA LYS A 10 4.10 8.36 5.28
C LYS A 10 3.27 7.10 5.09
N LEU A 11 3.76 5.99 5.64
CA LEU A 11 2.98 4.76 5.77
C LEU A 11 2.65 4.57 7.24
N LYS A 12 1.39 4.31 7.53
CA LYS A 12 0.93 4.03 8.88
C LYS A 12 0.29 2.65 8.93
N VAL A 13 0.55 1.91 9.98
CA VAL A 13 0.08 0.54 10.14
C VAL A 13 -0.50 0.36 11.55
N ALA A 14 -1.68 -0.24 11.65
CA ALA A 14 -2.30 -0.56 12.94
C ALA A 14 -1.77 -1.91 13.47
N ALA A 15 -1.82 -2.10 14.78
CA ALA A 15 -1.44 -3.38 15.39
C ALA A 15 -2.51 -4.45 15.16
N SER A 16 -3.77 -4.03 15.08
CA SER A 16 -4.91 -4.90 14.83
C SER A 16 -6.02 -4.05 14.24
N THR A 17 -7.07 -4.71 13.72
CA THR A 17 -8.21 -4.00 13.16
C THR A 17 -8.82 -3.08 14.23
N GLY A 18 -8.95 -1.81 13.88
CA GLY A 18 -9.50 -0.81 14.78
C GLY A 18 -8.51 -0.18 15.76
N SER A 19 -7.24 -0.61 15.73
CA SER A 19 -6.21 -0.02 16.59
C SER A 19 -5.67 1.28 16.01
N THR A 20 -5.01 2.07 16.86
CA THR A 20 -4.30 3.27 16.43
C THR A 20 -3.17 2.91 15.49
N LYS A 21 -3.09 3.62 14.37
CA LYS A 21 -2.02 3.42 13.39
C LYS A 21 -0.74 4.09 13.85
N VAL A 22 0.38 3.42 13.59
CA VAL A 22 1.72 3.91 13.91
C VAL A 22 2.47 4.13 12.62
N GLU A 23 3.16 5.26 12.54
CA GLU A 23 3.98 5.58 11.37
C GLU A 23 5.19 4.67 11.29
N VAL A 24 5.47 4.15 10.09
CA VAL A 24 6.68 3.39 9.80
C VAL A 24 7.76 4.38 9.38
N GLY A 25 8.80 4.51 10.19
CA GLY A 25 9.86 5.47 9.93
C GLY A 25 10.96 4.90 9.05
N GLY A 26 11.87 5.78 8.63
CA GLY A 26 13.06 5.41 7.88
C GLY A 26 12.80 5.04 6.42
N LEU A 27 11.60 5.23 5.90
CA LEU A 27 11.26 4.84 4.53
C LEU A 27 11.96 5.73 3.51
N LYS A 28 12.50 5.11 2.46
CA LYS A 28 13.05 5.82 1.31
C LYS A 28 12.20 5.66 0.06
N SER A 29 11.34 4.63 -0.02
CA SER A 29 10.39 4.50 -1.12
C SER A 29 9.14 3.74 -0.69
N ILE A 30 8.00 4.13 -1.28
CA ILE A 30 6.71 3.47 -1.13
C ILE A 30 6.14 3.32 -2.53
N SER A 31 5.75 2.10 -2.89
CA SER A 31 5.15 1.80 -4.19
C SER A 31 3.85 1.01 -3.98
N GLY A 32 2.80 1.38 -4.68
CA GLY A 32 1.45 0.77 -4.56
C GLY A 32 0.47 1.93 -4.48
N ILE A 33 -0.68 1.78 -4.27
CA ILE A 33 -1.78 0.85 -4.52
C ILE A 33 -1.86 0.53 -6.02
N ASP A 34 -1.76 -0.72 -6.37
CA ASP A 34 -1.79 -1.14 -7.77
C ASP A 34 -3.16 -1.76 -8.07
N ALA A 35 -4.18 -0.91 -8.05
CA ALA A 35 -5.55 -1.34 -8.24
C ALA A 35 -5.81 -1.73 -9.69
N SER A 36 -6.43 -2.89 -9.88
CA SER A 36 -6.78 -3.38 -11.20
C SER A 36 -8.15 -4.04 -11.16
N ALA A 37 -8.71 -4.25 -12.34
CA ALA A 37 -9.99 -4.94 -12.48
C ALA A 37 -9.89 -6.00 -13.56
N ASP A 38 -10.51 -7.15 -13.34
CA ASP A 38 -10.63 -8.18 -14.36
C ASP A 38 -11.62 -7.73 -15.43
N GLU A 39 -11.41 -8.19 -16.65
CA GLU A 39 -12.31 -7.95 -17.75
C GLU A 39 -13.10 -9.21 -18.05
N VAL A 40 -14.41 -9.06 -18.22
CA VAL A 40 -15.29 -10.16 -18.61
C VAL A 40 -15.83 -9.84 -19.98
N GLU A 41 -15.53 -10.68 -20.98
CA GLU A 41 -16.06 -10.48 -22.32
C GLU A 41 -17.52 -10.94 -22.38
N VAL A 42 -18.38 -10.04 -22.85
CA VAL A 42 -19.81 -10.30 -22.96
C VAL A 42 -20.31 -10.13 -24.40
N THR A 43 -19.40 -10.19 -25.37
CA THR A 43 -19.75 -10.11 -26.79
C THR A 43 -20.63 -11.31 -27.15
N ASP A 44 -21.77 -11.05 -27.73
CA ASP A 44 -22.70 -12.11 -28.12
C ASP A 44 -22.85 -12.19 -29.65
N MET A 45 -23.63 -13.15 -30.09
CA MET A 45 -23.85 -13.37 -31.54
C MET A 45 -24.72 -12.30 -32.18
N GLY A 46 -25.38 -11.48 -31.37
CA GLY A 46 -26.15 -10.34 -31.86
C GLY A 46 -25.29 -9.12 -32.19
N ASN A 47 -24.00 -9.17 -31.86
CA ASN A 47 -23.08 -8.09 -32.14
C ASN A 47 -22.80 -8.00 -33.65
N THR A 48 -23.21 -6.90 -34.27
CA THR A 48 -23.09 -6.71 -35.70
C THR A 48 -22.04 -5.69 -36.11
N ASP A 49 -21.46 -4.96 -35.16
CA ASP A 49 -20.48 -3.93 -35.46
C ASP A 49 -19.04 -4.44 -35.49
N GLY A 50 -18.81 -5.67 -35.04
CA GLY A 50 -17.47 -6.28 -35.04
C GLY A 50 -16.58 -5.89 -33.87
N TYR A 51 -17.12 -5.15 -32.90
CA TYR A 51 -16.38 -4.78 -31.70
C TYR A 51 -16.70 -5.70 -30.54
N ARG A 52 -15.69 -6.00 -29.75
CA ARG A 52 -15.87 -6.80 -28.52
C ARG A 52 -16.43 -5.91 -27.43
N GLU A 53 -17.27 -6.51 -26.60
CA GLU A 53 -17.84 -5.83 -25.44
C GLU A 53 -17.32 -6.48 -24.16
N TYR A 54 -17.00 -5.65 -23.16
CA TYR A 54 -16.44 -6.10 -21.90
C TYR A 54 -17.20 -5.48 -20.74
N LEU A 55 -17.26 -6.23 -19.65
CA LEU A 55 -17.69 -5.70 -18.36
C LEU A 55 -16.54 -5.82 -17.37
N PRO A 56 -16.37 -4.85 -16.46
CA PRO A 56 -15.39 -4.99 -15.40
C PRO A 56 -15.80 -6.13 -14.46
N GLY A 57 -14.85 -7.01 -14.15
CA GLY A 57 -15.05 -8.09 -13.19
C GLY A 57 -14.62 -7.68 -11.79
N PHE A 58 -14.10 -8.65 -11.03
CA PHE A 58 -13.60 -8.38 -9.70
C PHE A 58 -12.39 -7.44 -9.76
N LYS A 59 -12.28 -6.59 -8.74
CA LYS A 59 -11.18 -5.66 -8.60
C LYS A 59 -10.21 -6.15 -7.54
N ASP A 60 -8.94 -5.84 -7.74
CA ASP A 60 -7.87 -6.22 -6.83
C ASP A 60 -7.09 -4.95 -6.45
N GLY A 61 -6.90 -4.72 -5.17
CA GLY A 61 -6.14 -3.58 -4.68
C GLY A 61 -4.63 -3.72 -4.88
N GLY A 62 -4.16 -4.89 -5.24
CA GLY A 62 -2.76 -5.14 -5.52
C GLY A 62 -1.90 -5.23 -4.28
N GLU A 63 -0.68 -4.75 -4.40
CA GLU A 63 0.30 -4.82 -3.32
C GLU A 63 0.92 -3.45 -3.09
N VAL A 64 1.37 -3.23 -1.86
CA VAL A 64 2.17 -2.06 -1.49
C VAL A 64 3.56 -2.55 -1.13
N SER A 65 4.57 -2.02 -1.80
CA SER A 65 5.97 -2.34 -1.51
C SER A 65 6.64 -1.13 -0.90
N VAL A 66 7.36 -1.33 0.18
CA VAL A 66 8.09 -0.25 0.85
C VAL A 66 9.53 -0.68 1.07
N SER A 67 10.43 0.28 1.04
CA SER A 67 11.81 0.06 1.40
C SER A 67 12.34 1.24 2.18
N GLY A 68 13.34 1.00 3.00
CA GLY A 68 13.90 2.07 3.80
C GLY A 68 15.12 1.60 4.59
N PHE A 69 15.58 2.48 5.45
CA PHE A 69 16.69 2.17 6.35
C PHE A 69 16.16 1.55 7.63
N MET A 70 16.78 0.47 8.06
CA MET A 70 16.35 -0.23 9.26
C MET A 70 16.73 0.56 10.51
N ASP A 71 15.74 0.78 11.37
CA ASP A 71 15.92 1.48 12.64
C ASP A 71 15.36 0.58 13.75
N GLY A 72 16.24 0.08 14.61
CA GLY A 72 15.83 -0.84 15.67
C GLY A 72 14.92 -0.22 16.73
N GLU A 73 14.84 1.10 16.78
CA GLU A 73 13.96 1.79 17.74
C GLU A 73 12.62 2.19 17.15
N ASP A 74 12.41 1.98 15.85
CA ASP A 74 11.17 2.37 15.19
C ASP A 74 10.09 1.32 15.44
N SER A 75 9.03 1.73 16.13
CA SER A 75 7.92 0.82 16.48
C SER A 75 7.12 0.38 15.26
N GLY A 76 7.04 1.22 14.22
CA GLY A 76 6.33 0.89 13.00
C GLY A 76 6.99 -0.26 12.25
N GLN A 77 8.32 -0.26 12.16
CA GLN A 77 9.06 -1.34 11.53
C GLN A 77 8.90 -2.65 12.29
N SER A 78 9.00 -2.59 13.62
CA SER A 78 8.80 -3.77 14.46
C SER A 78 7.38 -4.32 14.30
N ARG A 79 6.39 -3.45 14.20
CA ARG A 79 5.00 -3.86 13.99
C ARG A 79 4.80 -4.56 12.66
N MET A 80 5.47 -4.11 11.60
CA MET A 80 5.38 -4.77 10.30
C MET A 80 5.91 -6.19 10.36
N TYR A 81 7.01 -6.41 11.05
CA TYR A 81 7.55 -7.75 11.24
C TYR A 81 6.59 -8.62 12.06
N ASP A 82 6.03 -8.07 13.13
CA ASP A 82 5.07 -8.80 13.97
C ASP A 82 3.83 -9.21 13.16
N LEU A 83 3.36 -8.34 12.27
CA LEU A 83 2.20 -8.64 11.41
C LEU A 83 2.52 -9.73 10.39
N MET A 84 3.74 -9.75 9.88
CA MET A 84 4.17 -10.83 8.98
C MET A 84 4.17 -12.17 9.71
N GLU A 85 4.62 -12.21 10.95
CA GLU A 85 4.61 -13.42 11.77
C GLU A 85 3.20 -13.87 12.13
N SER A 86 2.31 -12.93 12.49
CA SER A 86 0.96 -13.28 12.92
C SER A 86 0.02 -13.58 11.74
N GLY A 87 0.29 -12.99 10.58
CA GLY A 87 -0.58 -13.15 9.41
C GLY A 87 -1.86 -12.34 9.46
N ASP A 88 -1.98 -11.40 10.37
CA ASP A 88 -3.19 -10.59 10.52
C ASP A 88 -3.32 -9.54 9.42
N VAL A 89 -4.57 -9.27 9.04
CA VAL A 89 -4.91 -8.16 8.14
C VAL A 89 -5.35 -6.99 9.01
N VAL A 90 -4.71 -5.86 8.84
CA VAL A 90 -4.93 -4.69 9.68
C VAL A 90 -5.14 -3.43 8.83
N ASP A 91 -5.65 -2.39 9.46
CA ASP A 91 -5.85 -1.10 8.81
C ASP A 91 -4.51 -0.43 8.55
N CYS A 92 -4.34 0.07 7.33
CA CYS A 92 -3.13 0.76 6.90
C CYS A 92 -3.50 2.07 6.19
N GLU A 93 -2.55 2.99 6.15
CA GLU A 93 -2.77 4.27 5.49
C GLU A 93 -1.47 4.76 4.85
N ILE A 94 -1.56 5.23 3.61
CA ILE A 94 -0.46 5.94 2.96
C ILE A 94 -0.88 7.41 2.87
N VAL A 95 -0.18 8.29 3.58
CA VAL A 95 -0.47 9.71 3.61
C VAL A 95 0.53 10.44 2.73
N PHE A 96 0.04 11.07 1.68
CA PHE A 96 0.87 11.90 0.81
C PHE A 96 1.09 13.27 1.44
N PRO A 97 2.11 14.02 0.97
CA PRO A 97 2.35 15.37 1.49
C PRO A 97 1.12 16.26 1.36
N THR A 98 1.01 17.26 2.24
CA THR A 98 -0.16 18.15 2.28
C THR A 98 -0.43 18.85 0.96
N LYS A 99 0.59 19.06 0.15
CA LYS A 99 0.43 19.67 -1.18
C LYS A 99 -0.42 18.80 -2.12
N ILE A 100 -0.32 17.48 -2.00
CA ILE A 100 -1.19 16.54 -2.72
C ILE A 100 -2.57 16.51 -2.08
N GLY A 101 -2.63 16.50 -0.75
CA GLY A 101 -3.87 16.55 0.00
C GLY A 101 -4.70 15.26 -0.05
N LYS A 102 -4.08 14.13 -0.33
CA LYS A 102 -4.78 12.85 -0.47
C LYS A 102 -4.10 11.78 0.39
N SER A 103 -4.86 10.76 0.73
CA SER A 103 -4.32 9.58 1.41
C SER A 103 -5.07 8.33 0.96
N TRP A 104 -4.36 7.21 0.95
CA TRP A 104 -4.94 5.90 0.73
C TRP A 104 -5.23 5.27 2.09
N THR A 105 -6.45 4.80 2.29
CA THR A 105 -6.83 4.00 3.45
C THR A 105 -7.21 2.61 2.96
N PHE A 106 -6.62 1.58 3.55
CA PHE A 106 -6.84 0.22 3.08
C PHE A 106 -6.56 -0.77 4.20
N LYS A 107 -6.96 -2.01 3.97
CA LYS A 107 -6.60 -3.12 4.87
C LYS A 107 -5.57 -3.97 4.16
N ALA A 108 -4.56 -4.40 4.88
CA ALA A 108 -3.51 -5.21 4.29
C ALA A 108 -2.84 -6.10 5.33
N GLY A 109 -2.29 -7.20 4.85
CA GLY A 109 -1.41 -8.05 5.64
C GLY A 109 0.00 -7.97 5.08
N VAL A 110 0.98 -8.11 5.95
CA VAL A 110 2.39 -8.13 5.53
C VAL A 110 2.70 -9.53 5.05
N THR A 111 3.11 -9.65 3.79
CA THR A 111 3.41 -10.94 3.17
C THR A 111 4.89 -11.22 3.06
N LYS A 112 5.72 -10.19 3.15
CA LYS A 112 7.16 -10.33 3.01
C LYS A 112 7.87 -9.26 3.82
N PHE A 113 8.92 -9.64 4.49
CA PHE A 113 9.80 -8.71 5.20
C PHE A 113 11.24 -9.20 5.00
N THR A 114 12.05 -8.39 4.36
CA THR A 114 13.42 -8.73 4.00
C THR A 114 14.38 -7.67 4.52
N THR A 115 15.51 -8.08 5.01
CA THR A 115 16.57 -7.16 5.42
C THR A 115 17.81 -7.39 4.58
N SER A 116 18.59 -6.34 4.40
CA SER A 116 19.82 -6.41 3.63
C SER A 116 20.90 -5.55 4.31
N ALA A 117 22.10 -6.08 4.40
CA ALA A 117 23.23 -5.38 5.01
C ALA A 117 24.50 -5.64 4.19
N ASP A 118 25.03 -4.58 3.60
CA ASP A 118 26.27 -4.62 2.85
C ASP A 118 27.36 -3.87 3.61
N VAL A 119 28.61 -4.23 3.35
CA VAL A 119 29.76 -3.72 4.12
C VAL A 119 29.84 -2.19 4.11
N ASP A 120 29.58 -1.58 2.97
CA ASP A 120 29.75 -0.14 2.80
C ASP A 120 28.44 0.65 2.88
N ASP A 121 27.32 -0.01 3.19
CA ASP A 121 26.01 0.62 3.17
C ASP A 121 25.29 0.47 4.50
N ALA A 122 24.30 1.35 4.71
CA ALA A 122 23.40 1.21 5.84
C ALA A 122 22.54 -0.05 5.68
N ILE A 123 22.09 -0.58 6.81
CA ILE A 123 21.18 -1.72 6.81
C ILE A 123 19.81 -1.25 6.31
N THR A 124 19.28 -1.95 5.32
CA THR A 124 17.99 -1.61 4.72
C THR A 124 16.98 -2.73 4.94
N PHE A 125 15.71 -2.39 4.81
CA PHE A 125 14.65 -3.38 4.82
C PHE A 125 13.70 -3.15 3.67
N GLU A 126 13.02 -4.22 3.28
CA GLU A 126 11.95 -4.16 2.31
C GLU A 126 10.77 -4.97 2.85
N ALA A 127 9.58 -4.46 2.63
CA ALA A 127 8.37 -5.15 3.05
C ALA A 127 7.31 -5.03 1.97
N THR A 128 6.49 -6.09 1.85
CA THR A 128 5.38 -6.12 0.91
C THR A 128 4.10 -6.36 1.68
N LEU A 129 3.10 -5.54 1.42
CA LEU A 129 1.78 -5.66 2.01
C LEU A 129 0.78 -6.01 0.91
N LYS A 130 -0.01 -7.05 1.12
CA LYS A 130 -1.07 -7.42 0.19
C LYS A 130 -2.37 -6.75 0.61
N VAL A 131 -2.93 -5.93 -0.27
CA VAL A 131 -4.17 -5.22 0.00
C VAL A 131 -5.34 -6.20 -0.01
N SER A 132 -6.16 -6.13 1.03
CA SER A 132 -7.36 -6.95 1.16
C SER A 132 -8.59 -6.06 1.11
N GLY A 133 -9.47 -6.32 0.15
CA GLY A 133 -10.68 -5.52 -0.03
C GLY A 133 -10.42 -4.24 -0.83
N LYS A 134 -11.29 -3.27 -0.66
CA LYS A 134 -11.26 -2.03 -1.46
C LYS A 134 -10.39 -0.96 -0.79
N PRO A 135 -9.33 -0.50 -1.46
CA PRO A 135 -8.62 0.68 -0.97
C PRO A 135 -9.44 1.95 -1.28
N THR A 136 -9.33 2.92 -0.41
CA THR A 136 -10.06 4.19 -0.55
C THR A 136 -9.07 5.34 -0.66
N LEU A 137 -9.17 6.12 -1.74
CA LEU A 137 -8.41 7.35 -1.88
C LEU A 137 -9.31 8.51 -1.43
N ALA A 138 -8.88 9.21 -0.41
CA ALA A 138 -9.67 10.27 0.21
C ALA A 138 -8.84 11.53 0.41
N ASP A 139 -9.52 12.65 0.63
CA ASP A 139 -8.83 13.89 0.96
C ASP A 139 -8.26 13.79 2.36
N THR A 140 -7.01 14.25 2.50
CA THR A 140 -6.38 14.31 3.82
C THR A 140 -7.01 15.44 4.61
N VAL A 141 -7.41 15.13 5.85
CA VAL A 141 -7.89 16.16 6.74
C VAL A 141 -6.70 17.05 7.11
N ALA A 142 -6.85 18.35 6.84
CA ALA A 142 -5.81 19.32 7.17
C ALA A 142 -5.64 19.36 8.68
N GLY A 143 -4.44 19.07 9.12
CA GLY A 143 -4.13 19.05 10.54
C GLY A 143 -2.66 19.10 10.74
#